data_629cd9fae69350fa5dc74866cd9a1449
#
_entry.id   629cd9fae69350fa5dc74866cd9a1449
#
_cell.length_a   1.000
_cell.length_b   1.000
_cell.length_c   1.000
_cell.angle_alpha   90.00
_cell.angle_beta   90.00
_cell.angle_gamma   90.00
#
_symmetry.space_group_name_H-M   'P 1'
#
loop_
_entity.id
_entity.type
_entity.pdbx_description
1 polymer ?
#
loop_
_entity_poly.entity_id
_entity_poly.type
_entity_poly.pdbx_seq_one_letter_code
_entity_poly.pdbx_strand_id
1 'polypeptide(L)' 'MKVAKIREADAAELAKQLTDADEQMFRIGMQMRLGQLEGLKKYRVLRKDKARLLTIQRERELAKK' A
#
# COMPACT_ATOMS: atom_id res chain seq x y z
N MET A 1 -7.39 2.25 -4.69
CA MET A 1 -7.90 1.11 -3.89
C MET A 1 -9.03 1.59 -2.98
N LYS A 2 -10.15 0.92 -3.02
CA LYS A 2 -11.31 1.32 -2.20
C LYS A 2 -11.24 0.67 -0.82
N VAL A 3 -11.55 1.45 0.22
CA VAL A 3 -11.49 0.99 1.60
C VAL A 3 -12.39 -0.24 1.84
N ALA A 4 -13.56 -0.27 1.21
CA ALA A 4 -14.48 -1.40 1.34
C ALA A 4 -13.84 -2.72 0.91
N LYS A 5 -13.08 -2.72 -0.19
CA LYS A 5 -12.37 -3.92 -0.65
C LYS A 5 -11.25 -4.33 0.30
N ILE A 6 -10.55 -3.35 0.87
CA ILE A 6 -9.50 -3.63 1.85
C ILE A 6 -10.08 -4.31 3.07
N ARG A 7 -11.24 -3.86 3.53
CA ARG A 7 -11.90 -4.43 4.71
C ARG A 7 -12.41 -5.84 4.51
N GLU A 8 -12.65 -6.24 3.26
CA GLU A 8 -13.07 -7.61 2.94
C GLU A 8 -11.91 -8.59 2.95
N ALA A 9 -10.66 -8.11 2.80
CA ALA A 9 -9.48 -8.96 2.77
C ALA A 9 -9.18 -9.55 4.14
N ASP A 10 -8.72 -10.82 4.18
CA ASP A 10 -8.26 -11.42 5.42
C ASP A 10 -6.87 -10.91 5.79
N ALA A 11 -6.36 -11.33 6.97
CA ALA A 11 -5.07 -10.86 7.48
C ALA A 11 -3.91 -11.25 6.56
N ALA A 12 -3.94 -12.45 5.99
CA ALA A 12 -2.87 -12.91 5.08
C ALA A 12 -2.86 -12.11 3.79
N GLU A 13 -4.05 -11.86 3.23
CA GLU A 13 -4.19 -11.08 2.01
C GLU A 13 -3.79 -9.63 2.23
N LEU A 14 -4.14 -9.06 3.37
CA LEU A 14 -3.76 -7.71 3.74
C LEU A 14 -2.24 -7.56 3.82
N ALA A 15 -1.56 -8.52 4.46
CA ALA A 15 -0.11 -8.54 4.55
C ALA A 15 0.53 -8.65 3.17
N LYS A 16 -0.03 -9.47 2.29
CA LYS A 16 0.45 -9.62 0.92
C LYS A 16 0.32 -8.31 0.15
N GLN A 17 -0.82 -7.63 0.28
CA GLN A 17 -1.03 -6.34 -0.39
C GLN A 17 -0.04 -5.29 0.09
N LEU A 18 0.27 -5.28 1.39
CA LEU A 18 1.28 -4.37 1.94
C LEU A 18 2.67 -4.64 1.36
N THR A 19 3.06 -5.92 1.27
CA THR A 19 4.34 -6.31 0.69
C THR A 19 4.42 -5.91 -0.78
N ASP A 20 3.36 -6.17 -1.54
CA ASP A 20 3.29 -5.81 -2.96
C ASP A 20 3.40 -4.29 -3.15
N ALA A 21 2.71 -3.51 -2.30
CA ALA A 21 2.77 -2.06 -2.36
C ALA A 21 4.20 -1.55 -2.08
N ASP A 22 4.88 -2.12 -1.09
CA ASP A 22 6.25 -1.77 -0.77
C ASP A 22 7.20 -2.07 -1.92
N GLU A 23 7.06 -3.24 -2.56
CA GLU A 23 7.88 -3.60 -3.71
C GLU A 23 7.67 -2.64 -4.88
N GLN A 24 6.42 -2.30 -5.18
CA GLN A 24 6.11 -1.38 -6.26
C GLN A 24 6.66 0.02 -5.98
N MET A 25 6.53 0.49 -4.73
CA MET A 25 7.09 1.77 -4.33
C MET A 25 8.61 1.79 -4.47
N PHE A 26 9.28 0.70 -4.11
CA PHE A 26 10.72 0.56 -4.25
C PHE A 26 11.15 0.67 -5.72
N ARG A 27 10.47 -0.07 -6.60
CA ARG A 27 10.78 -0.05 -8.04
C ARG A 27 10.58 1.34 -8.64
N ILE A 28 9.46 1.97 -8.31
CA ILE A 28 9.15 3.30 -8.83
C ILE A 28 10.13 4.33 -8.26
N GLY A 29 10.50 4.19 -6.99
CA GLY A 29 11.50 5.05 -6.37
C GLY A 29 12.85 4.98 -7.09
N MET A 30 13.26 3.78 -7.51
CA MET A 30 14.48 3.62 -8.30
C MET A 30 14.37 4.28 -9.68
N GLN A 31 13.24 4.12 -10.35
CA GLN A 31 12.98 4.74 -11.64
C GLN A 31 13.04 6.28 -11.53
N MET A 32 12.49 6.83 -10.46
CA MET A 32 12.53 8.27 -10.23
C MET A 32 13.96 8.77 -10.01
N ARG A 33 14.79 7.98 -9.33
CA ARG A 33 16.22 8.32 -9.13
C ARG A 33 16.98 8.34 -10.44
N LEU A 34 16.55 7.55 -11.42
CA LEU A 34 17.14 7.52 -12.76
C LEU A 34 16.59 8.63 -13.66
N GLY A 35 15.79 9.55 -13.13
CA GLY A 35 15.28 10.69 -13.86
C GLY A 35 13.95 10.48 -14.57
N GLN A 36 13.28 9.36 -14.32
CA GLN A 36 11.99 9.08 -14.91
C GLN A 36 10.87 9.65 -14.03
N LEU A 37 10.36 10.81 -14.41
CA LEU A 37 9.35 11.51 -13.61
C LEU A 37 7.94 10.92 -13.71
N GLU A 38 7.70 10.04 -14.70
CA GLU A 38 6.38 9.44 -14.90
C GLU A 38 5.91 8.59 -13.72
N GLY A 39 6.85 8.08 -12.93
CA GLY A 39 6.55 7.28 -11.76
C GLY A 39 5.96 8.07 -10.59
N LEU A 40 6.06 9.40 -10.61
CA LEU A 40 5.65 10.21 -9.46
C LEU A 40 4.18 10.07 -9.13
N LYS A 41 3.30 10.09 -10.15
CA LYS A 41 1.86 9.92 -9.95
C LYS A 41 1.53 8.54 -9.38
N LYS A 42 2.17 7.50 -9.91
CA LYS A 42 1.99 6.13 -9.44
C LYS A 42 2.48 5.99 -7.99
N TYR A 43 3.62 6.60 -7.69
CA TYR A 43 4.18 6.58 -6.35
C TYR A 43 3.22 7.20 -5.33
N ARG A 44 2.62 8.34 -5.66
CA ARG A 44 1.66 9.01 -4.79
C ARG A 44 0.43 8.15 -4.53
N VAL A 45 -0.08 7.48 -5.56
CA VAL A 45 -1.24 6.58 -5.43
C VAL A 45 -0.88 5.40 -4.53
N LEU A 46 0.27 4.78 -4.75
CA LEU A 46 0.73 3.64 -3.94
C LEU A 46 0.94 4.04 -2.47
N ARG A 47 1.48 5.23 -2.24
CA ARG A 47 1.67 5.75 -0.89
C ARG A 47 0.34 5.89 -0.15
N LYS A 48 -0.68 6.41 -0.82
CA LYS A 48 -2.03 6.52 -0.25
C LYS A 48 -2.64 5.15 0.01
N ASP A 49 -2.50 4.23 -0.94
CA ASP A 49 -3.00 2.86 -0.79
C ASP A 49 -2.35 2.16 0.39
N LYS A 50 -1.02 2.30 0.52
CA LYS A 50 -0.29 1.73 1.65
C LYS A 50 -0.79 2.29 2.97
N ALA A 51 -1.02 3.60 3.04
CA ALA A 51 -1.54 4.24 4.25
C ALA A 51 -2.91 3.68 4.63
N ARG A 52 -3.78 3.45 3.64
CA ARG A 52 -5.10 2.84 3.87
C ARG A 52 -4.98 1.42 4.38
N LEU A 53 -4.09 0.63 3.78
CA LEU A 53 -3.85 -0.75 4.21
C LEU A 53 -3.34 -0.80 5.65
N LEU A 54 -2.41 0.06 6.01
CA LEU A 54 -1.88 0.15 7.36
C LEU A 54 -2.96 0.58 8.37
N THR A 55 -3.81 1.51 7.99
CA THR A 55 -4.92 1.97 8.84
C THR A 55 -5.87 0.83 9.15
N ILE A 56 -6.27 0.06 8.14
CA ILE A 56 -7.17 -1.09 8.32
C ILE A 56 -6.51 -2.16 9.18
N GLN A 57 -5.23 -2.43 8.95
CA GLN A 57 -4.50 -3.39 9.76
C GLN A 57 -4.48 -2.98 11.23
N ARG A 58 -4.23 -1.70 11.50
CA ARG A 58 -4.22 -1.18 12.85
C ARG A 58 -5.59 -1.26 13.51
N GLU A 59 -6.65 -0.93 12.77
CA GLU A 59 -8.02 -1.07 13.26
C GLU A 59 -8.32 -2.51 13.69
N ARG A 60 -7.86 -3.49 12.91
CA ARG A 60 -8.06 -4.92 13.22
C ARG A 60 -7.29 -5.33 14.47
N GLU A 61 -6.07 -4.83 14.62
CA GLU A 61 -5.27 -5.11 15.83
C GLU A 61 -5.94 -4.53 17.08
N LEU A 62 -6.48 -3.32 16.99
CA LEU A 62 -7.19 -2.69 18.12
C LEU A 62 -8.49 -3.41 18.43
N ALA A 63 -9.19 -3.93 17.43
CA ALA A 63 -10.43 -4.66 17.62
C ALA A 63 -10.23 -6.02 18.33
N LYS A 64 -9.03 -6.57 18.25
CA LYS A 64 -8.71 -7.86 18.90
C LYS A 64 -8.42 -7.72 20.39
N LYS A 65 -8.25 -6.52 20.86
CA LYS A 65 -8.06 -6.25 22.27
C LYS A 65 -9.42 -6.01 22.92
#